data_d2b56ed5c8501d3e9d7db0efeba942fb
#
_entry.id   d2b56ed5c8501d3e9d7db0efeba942fb
#
_cell.length_a   1.000
_cell.length_b   1.000
_cell.length_c   1.000
_cell.angle_alpha   90.00
_cell.angle_beta   90.00
_cell.angle_gamma   90.00
#
_symmetry.space_group_name_H-M   'P 1'
#
loop_
_entity.id
_entity.type
_entity.pdbx_description
1 polymer ?
#
loop_
_entity_poly.entity_id
_entity_poly.type
_entity_poly.pdbx_seq_one_letter_code
_entity_poly.pdbx_strand_id
1 'polypeptide(L)'
;MDQSSPRNTSVTVADVAHKAGVSKATAARALGGYGTVSDRVREAVTAAARELDYRPNELARSMTTGRSGTIGVVVGDIENPFFSLAVRGITDVARQAGFTVILINSGEDFVAERAAIGTLLAKRVDGLIVSPAKENDVEHLHEAVRSGLPLALLDRGSDTLDVDTVIADDRHAAENITRRLIALGHSRIAYLTACDTPDHRFRTAKDIGTGSVRRRIEGFLGVCREAGMIGTEDWVHVGAITPEHTQRIVTEMLQSAQPPTAIIASDSIIGLEVFKVHRRLGLSIPDDLSLVSFHDADWTSVTTPPVTVVRQPVYDLGATAAKLLVERLNGEAQTPRKVVLKNEIVERASTREARF
;
A
#
# COMPACT_ATOMS: atom_id res chain seq x y z
N MET A 1 -39.61 37.85 -23.43
CA MET A 1 -39.61 37.03 -22.18
C MET A 1 -38.17 36.75 -21.86
N ASP A 2 -37.65 37.60 -21.01
CA ASP A 2 -36.25 37.53 -20.57
C ASP A 2 -36.18 36.53 -19.40
N GLN A 3 -35.61 35.34 -19.66
CA GLN A 3 -35.33 34.34 -18.64
C GLN A 3 -33.88 34.52 -18.15
N SER A 4 -33.68 35.51 -17.29
CA SER A 4 -32.47 35.59 -16.51
C SER A 4 -32.46 34.47 -15.45
N SER A 5 -31.72 33.39 -15.71
CA SER A 5 -31.42 32.34 -14.73
C SER A 5 -30.82 32.98 -13.45
N PRO A 6 -31.29 32.61 -12.26
CA PRO A 6 -30.71 33.13 -11.03
C PRO A 6 -29.21 32.70 -10.93
N ARG A 7 -28.31 33.67 -10.96
CA ARG A 7 -26.90 33.44 -10.61
C ARG A 7 -26.88 32.96 -9.16
N ASN A 8 -26.55 31.72 -8.97
CA ASN A 8 -26.28 31.15 -7.65
C ASN A 8 -25.03 31.88 -7.09
N THR A 9 -25.26 33.02 -6.41
CA THR A 9 -24.19 33.81 -5.79
C THR A 9 -23.75 33.07 -4.54
N SER A 10 -22.72 32.19 -4.71
CA SER A 10 -22.07 31.55 -3.57
C SER A 10 -21.57 32.63 -2.59
N VAL A 11 -21.85 32.42 -1.30
CA VAL A 11 -21.37 33.30 -0.21
C VAL A 11 -19.84 33.41 -0.31
N THR A 12 -19.34 34.62 -0.18
CA THR A 12 -17.91 34.96 -0.31
C THR A 12 -17.28 35.32 1.03
N VAL A 13 -15.93 35.34 1.07
CA VAL A 13 -15.20 35.90 2.25
C VAL A 13 -15.59 37.32 2.55
N ALA A 14 -16.00 38.12 1.53
CA ALA A 14 -16.44 39.48 1.74
C ALA A 14 -17.77 39.54 2.53
N ASP A 15 -18.70 38.65 2.26
CA ASP A 15 -19.97 38.54 2.96
C ASP A 15 -19.77 38.15 4.44
N VAL A 16 -18.85 37.17 4.68
CA VAL A 16 -18.45 36.77 6.05
C VAL A 16 -17.78 37.93 6.77
N ALA A 17 -16.88 38.66 6.13
CA ALA A 17 -16.21 39.81 6.70
C ALA A 17 -17.20 40.92 7.09
N HIS A 18 -18.15 41.24 6.22
CA HIS A 18 -19.21 42.22 6.47
C HIS A 18 -20.06 41.80 7.67
N LYS A 19 -20.49 40.54 7.72
CA LYS A 19 -21.30 40.02 8.85
C LYS A 19 -20.55 40.00 10.16
N ALA A 20 -19.25 39.69 10.15
CA ALA A 20 -18.38 39.65 11.33
C ALA A 20 -17.89 41.06 11.76
N GLY A 21 -18.17 42.13 11.01
CA GLY A 21 -17.72 43.49 11.30
C GLY A 21 -16.18 43.66 11.18
N VAL A 22 -15.52 42.91 10.28
CA VAL A 22 -14.06 42.98 10.10
C VAL A 22 -13.68 43.23 8.62
N SER A 23 -12.41 43.54 8.37
CA SER A 23 -11.93 43.65 6.98
C SER A 23 -11.89 42.29 6.30
N LYS A 24 -12.04 42.26 4.95
CA LYS A 24 -11.90 41.03 4.14
C LYS A 24 -10.56 40.31 4.39
N ALA A 25 -9.47 41.08 4.58
CA ALA A 25 -8.15 40.51 4.88
C ALA A 25 -8.11 39.87 6.26
N THR A 26 -8.80 40.46 7.26
CA THR A 26 -8.91 39.89 8.61
C THR A 26 -9.75 38.61 8.61
N ALA A 27 -10.89 38.60 7.91
CA ALA A 27 -11.73 37.43 7.76
C ALA A 27 -10.99 36.31 7.05
N ALA A 28 -10.25 36.60 5.95
CA ALA A 28 -9.45 35.63 5.25
C ALA A 28 -8.35 35.00 6.14
N ARG A 29 -7.67 35.82 6.96
CA ARG A 29 -6.67 35.32 7.92
C ARG A 29 -7.29 34.42 9.01
N ALA A 30 -8.43 34.85 9.56
CA ALA A 30 -9.14 34.09 10.58
C ALA A 30 -9.62 32.74 10.08
N LEU A 31 -10.21 32.70 8.88
CA LEU A 31 -10.72 31.49 8.22
C LEU A 31 -9.59 30.59 7.71
N GLY A 32 -8.49 31.18 7.25
CA GLY A 32 -7.33 30.44 6.70
C GLY A 32 -6.36 29.93 7.76
N GLY A 33 -6.52 30.36 9.04
CA GLY A 33 -5.62 29.93 10.11
C GLY A 33 -4.20 30.51 10.05
N TYR A 34 -3.96 31.55 9.24
CA TYR A 34 -2.65 32.19 9.07
C TYR A 34 -2.62 33.63 9.57
N GLY A 35 -1.42 34.07 9.96
CA GLY A 35 -1.23 35.42 10.51
C GLY A 35 -1.82 35.62 11.93
N THR A 36 -1.55 36.76 12.52
CA THR A 36 -2.01 37.08 13.89
C THR A 36 -3.42 37.63 13.85
N VAL A 37 -4.37 36.92 14.46
CA VAL A 37 -5.76 37.33 14.65
C VAL A 37 -6.13 37.02 16.11
N SER A 38 -6.75 37.96 16.81
CA SER A 38 -7.21 37.74 18.21
C SER A 38 -8.32 36.67 18.25
N ASP A 39 -8.39 35.89 19.34
CA ASP A 39 -9.37 34.80 19.50
C ASP A 39 -10.82 35.35 19.39
N ARG A 40 -11.11 36.49 19.94
CA ARG A 40 -12.41 37.14 19.81
C ARG A 40 -12.81 37.41 18.35
N VAL A 41 -11.87 37.86 17.51
CA VAL A 41 -12.12 38.09 16.08
C VAL A 41 -12.26 36.76 15.34
N ARG A 42 -11.48 35.77 15.71
CA ARG A 42 -11.57 34.41 15.12
C ARG A 42 -12.92 33.77 15.38
N GLU A 43 -13.42 33.87 16.63
CA GLU A 43 -14.74 33.40 17.03
C GLU A 43 -15.86 34.09 16.25
N ALA A 44 -15.82 35.44 16.18
CA ALA A 44 -16.82 36.19 15.45
C ALA A 44 -16.88 35.86 13.96
N VAL A 45 -15.72 35.71 13.31
CA VAL A 45 -15.62 35.32 11.89
C VAL A 45 -16.11 33.88 11.69
N THR A 46 -15.79 32.97 12.58
CA THR A 46 -16.22 31.55 12.50
C THR A 46 -17.73 31.43 12.68
N ALA A 47 -18.31 32.19 13.61
CA ALA A 47 -19.76 32.27 13.82
C ALA A 47 -20.48 32.82 12.57
N ALA A 48 -19.98 33.93 12.03
CA ALA A 48 -20.54 34.53 10.80
C ALA A 48 -20.46 33.57 9.60
N ALA A 49 -19.35 32.82 9.45
CA ALA A 49 -19.18 31.85 8.40
C ALA A 49 -20.20 30.69 8.52
N ARG A 50 -20.41 30.17 9.74
CA ARG A 50 -21.43 29.11 10.00
C ARG A 50 -22.85 29.60 9.69
N GLU A 51 -23.21 30.79 10.13
CA GLU A 51 -24.56 31.34 9.88
C GLU A 51 -24.84 31.59 8.40
N LEU A 52 -23.82 31.88 7.61
CA LEU A 52 -23.92 32.07 6.17
C LEU A 52 -23.75 30.80 5.36
N ASP A 53 -23.54 29.62 5.99
CA ASP A 53 -23.14 28.40 5.34
C ASP A 53 -21.94 28.60 4.37
N TYR A 54 -21.03 29.49 4.76
CA TYR A 54 -19.83 29.79 4.01
C TYR A 54 -18.89 28.62 4.03
N ARG A 55 -18.55 28.10 2.86
CA ARG A 55 -17.49 27.08 2.68
C ARG A 55 -16.25 27.75 2.12
N PRO A 56 -15.10 27.63 2.83
CA PRO A 56 -13.85 28.14 2.30
C PRO A 56 -13.58 27.59 0.91
N ASN A 57 -13.23 28.47 -0.01
CA ASN A 57 -12.77 28.02 -1.33
C ASN A 57 -11.31 27.54 -1.19
N GLU A 58 -11.14 26.21 -1.16
CA GLU A 58 -9.84 25.56 -1.03
C GLU A 58 -8.86 26.00 -2.12
N LEU A 59 -9.36 26.24 -3.34
CA LEU A 59 -8.55 26.73 -4.45
C LEU A 59 -8.01 28.15 -4.16
N ALA A 60 -8.86 29.04 -3.64
CA ALA A 60 -8.42 30.39 -3.26
C ALA A 60 -7.44 30.36 -2.07
N ARG A 61 -7.65 29.43 -1.13
CA ARG A 61 -6.74 29.21 0.00
C ARG A 61 -5.38 28.73 -0.48
N SER A 62 -5.35 27.74 -1.36
CA SER A 62 -4.09 27.19 -1.92
C SER A 62 -3.31 28.23 -2.70
N MET A 63 -3.98 29.13 -3.44
CA MET A 63 -3.32 30.24 -4.14
C MET A 63 -2.66 31.26 -3.18
N THR A 64 -3.23 31.41 -1.97
CA THR A 64 -2.71 32.36 -0.99
C THR A 64 -1.62 31.76 -0.11
N THR A 65 -1.75 30.49 0.27
CA THR A 65 -0.83 29.80 1.18
C THR A 65 0.28 29.05 0.45
N GLY A 66 0.11 28.80 -0.85
CA GLY A 66 0.99 27.93 -1.64
C GLY A 66 0.82 26.43 -1.32
N ARG A 67 -0.15 26.06 -0.45
CA ARG A 67 -0.42 24.67 -0.04
C ARG A 67 -1.86 24.29 -0.32
N SER A 68 -2.05 23.08 -0.87
CA SER A 68 -3.38 22.53 -1.16
C SER A 68 -4.05 21.89 0.08
N GLY A 69 -3.28 21.51 1.08
CA GLY A 69 -3.74 20.69 2.20
C GLY A 69 -4.04 19.24 1.78
N THR A 70 -3.43 18.78 0.70
CA THR A 70 -3.74 17.47 0.09
C THR A 70 -2.48 16.64 -0.09
N ILE A 71 -2.57 15.37 0.27
CA ILE A 71 -1.55 14.34 0.00
C ILE A 71 -2.09 13.39 -1.07
N GLY A 72 -1.30 13.17 -2.13
CA GLY A 72 -1.57 12.16 -3.13
C GLY A 72 -1.06 10.79 -2.68
N VAL A 73 -1.85 9.76 -2.89
CA VAL A 73 -1.49 8.37 -2.59
C VAL A 73 -1.72 7.52 -3.83
N VAL A 74 -0.68 6.79 -4.27
CA VAL A 74 -0.77 5.84 -5.39
C VAL A 74 -0.44 4.45 -4.86
N VAL A 75 -1.38 3.52 -5.01
CA VAL A 75 -1.22 2.11 -4.61
C VAL A 75 -1.52 1.19 -5.78
N GLY A 76 -1.02 -0.05 -5.69
CA GLY A 76 -1.20 -1.04 -6.73
C GLY A 76 -2.65 -1.47 -6.90
N ASP A 77 -3.25 -2.03 -5.87
CA ASP A 77 -4.61 -2.57 -5.93
C ASP A 77 -5.37 -2.37 -4.61
N ILE A 78 -6.35 -1.47 -4.62
CA ILE A 78 -7.17 -1.17 -3.44
C ILE A 78 -8.11 -2.31 -3.03
N GLU A 79 -8.39 -3.24 -3.92
CA GLU A 79 -9.17 -4.45 -3.60
C GLU A 79 -8.34 -5.44 -2.78
N ASN A 80 -7.01 -5.37 -2.88
CA ASN A 80 -6.14 -6.15 -2.02
C ASN A 80 -6.19 -5.58 -0.58
N PRO A 81 -6.60 -6.39 0.42
CA PRO A 81 -6.70 -5.96 1.82
C PRO A 81 -5.41 -5.35 2.39
N PHE A 82 -4.26 -5.71 1.86
CA PHE A 82 -2.99 -5.09 2.19
C PHE A 82 -3.01 -3.58 1.90
N PHE A 83 -3.34 -3.17 0.68
CA PHE A 83 -3.33 -1.75 0.34
C PHE A 83 -4.45 -0.97 1.02
N SER A 84 -5.64 -1.54 1.15
CA SER A 84 -6.75 -0.86 1.84
C SER A 84 -6.43 -0.58 3.31
N LEU A 85 -5.77 -1.52 4.01
CA LEU A 85 -5.34 -1.32 5.40
C LEU A 85 -4.18 -0.31 5.52
N ALA A 86 -3.23 -0.33 4.58
CA ALA A 86 -2.15 0.68 4.53
C ALA A 86 -2.72 2.09 4.31
N VAL A 87 -3.66 2.24 3.35
CA VAL A 87 -4.36 3.51 3.08
C VAL A 87 -5.14 3.99 4.31
N ARG A 88 -5.71 3.08 5.10
CA ARG A 88 -6.34 3.44 6.38
C ARG A 88 -5.33 4.09 7.33
N GLY A 89 -4.16 3.49 7.51
CA GLY A 89 -3.08 4.08 8.32
C GLY A 89 -2.64 5.44 7.82
N ILE A 90 -2.45 5.59 6.50
CA ILE A 90 -2.13 6.88 5.86
C ILE A 90 -3.20 7.92 6.16
N THR A 91 -4.47 7.58 5.93
CA THR A 91 -5.58 8.52 6.05
C THR A 91 -5.78 8.99 7.49
N ASP A 92 -5.61 8.12 8.47
CA ASP A 92 -5.74 8.48 9.88
C ASP A 92 -4.66 9.49 10.32
N VAL A 93 -3.40 9.29 9.92
CA VAL A 93 -2.30 10.24 10.20
C VAL A 93 -2.46 11.54 9.42
N ALA A 94 -2.76 11.47 8.12
CA ALA A 94 -2.98 12.65 7.29
C ALA A 94 -4.10 13.54 7.85
N ARG A 95 -5.23 12.94 8.24
CA ARG A 95 -6.37 13.65 8.85
C ARG A 95 -5.99 14.34 10.16
N GLN A 96 -5.23 13.67 11.04
CA GLN A 96 -4.76 14.26 12.30
C GLN A 96 -3.84 15.47 12.05
N ALA A 97 -3.07 15.43 10.97
CA ALA A 97 -2.21 16.53 10.55
C ALA A 97 -2.92 17.60 9.69
N GLY A 98 -4.24 17.48 9.46
CA GLY A 98 -5.05 18.44 8.70
C GLY A 98 -4.96 18.30 7.18
N PHE A 99 -4.50 17.15 6.67
CA PHE A 99 -4.44 16.87 5.23
C PHE A 99 -5.61 16.00 4.76
N THR A 100 -6.06 16.26 3.53
CA THR A 100 -6.96 15.39 2.77
C THR A 100 -6.13 14.43 1.91
N VAL A 101 -6.58 13.19 1.76
CA VAL A 101 -5.93 12.20 0.90
C VAL A 101 -6.69 12.07 -0.43
N ILE A 102 -5.97 12.16 -1.54
CA ILE A 102 -6.45 11.75 -2.87
C ILE A 102 -5.77 10.42 -3.20
N LEU A 103 -6.57 9.36 -3.28
CA LEU A 103 -6.12 8.03 -3.63
C LEU A 103 -6.32 7.75 -5.12
N ILE A 104 -5.30 7.20 -5.78
CA ILE A 104 -5.39 6.67 -7.14
C ILE A 104 -4.87 5.23 -7.14
N ASN A 105 -5.65 4.35 -7.76
CA ASN A 105 -5.30 2.95 -7.97
C ASN A 105 -4.54 2.79 -9.31
N SER A 106 -3.35 2.18 -9.30
CA SER A 106 -2.56 1.96 -10.52
C SER A 106 -2.83 0.60 -11.18
N GLY A 107 -3.48 -0.33 -10.48
CA GLY A 107 -3.69 -1.69 -10.98
C GLY A 107 -2.39 -2.48 -11.17
N GLU A 108 -1.32 -2.14 -10.44
CA GLU A 108 0.03 -2.68 -10.63
C GLU A 108 0.62 -2.37 -12.02
N ASP A 109 -0.01 -1.46 -12.79
CA ASP A 109 0.43 -1.05 -14.11
C ASP A 109 1.31 0.20 -14.06
N PHE A 110 2.50 0.10 -14.64
CA PHE A 110 3.49 1.18 -14.65
C PHE A 110 3.02 2.41 -15.42
N VAL A 111 2.26 2.23 -16.52
CA VAL A 111 1.76 3.35 -17.34
C VAL A 111 0.66 4.09 -16.59
N ALA A 112 -0.22 3.34 -15.92
CA ALA A 112 -1.26 3.91 -15.08
C ALA A 112 -0.66 4.64 -13.87
N GLU A 113 0.41 4.12 -13.25
CA GLU A 113 1.12 4.79 -12.16
C GLU A 113 1.70 6.15 -12.60
N ARG A 114 2.38 6.21 -13.74
CA ARG A 114 2.87 7.48 -14.31
C ARG A 114 1.74 8.48 -14.55
N ALA A 115 0.63 8.03 -15.11
CA ALA A 115 -0.54 8.88 -15.35
C ALA A 115 -1.17 9.39 -14.05
N ALA A 116 -1.23 8.52 -13.01
CA ALA A 116 -1.71 8.87 -11.68
C ALA A 116 -0.86 9.97 -11.04
N ILE A 117 0.46 9.83 -11.10
CA ILE A 117 1.41 10.84 -10.57
C ILE A 117 1.27 12.16 -11.33
N GLY A 118 1.21 12.13 -12.67
CA GLY A 118 0.96 13.32 -13.47
C GLY A 118 -0.35 14.03 -13.10
N THR A 119 -1.40 13.27 -12.83
CA THR A 119 -2.69 13.79 -12.35
C THR A 119 -2.57 14.48 -10.98
N LEU A 120 -1.87 13.86 -10.03
CA LEU A 120 -1.66 14.42 -8.69
C LEU A 120 -0.80 15.69 -8.73
N LEU A 121 0.23 15.72 -9.57
CA LEU A 121 1.04 16.91 -9.84
C LEU A 121 0.19 18.06 -10.40
N ALA A 122 -0.66 17.77 -11.39
CA ALA A 122 -1.58 18.77 -11.96
C ALA A 122 -2.59 19.30 -10.92
N LYS A 123 -2.99 18.46 -9.95
CA LYS A 123 -3.83 18.87 -8.81
C LYS A 123 -3.06 19.60 -7.72
N ARG A 124 -1.74 19.76 -7.85
CA ARG A 124 -0.87 20.45 -6.91
C ARG A 124 -0.97 19.89 -5.50
N VAL A 125 -0.92 18.58 -5.35
CA VAL A 125 -0.81 17.96 -4.02
C VAL A 125 0.47 18.43 -3.32
N ASP A 126 0.46 18.51 -2.00
CA ASP A 126 1.59 19.00 -1.21
C ASP A 126 2.69 17.94 -1.06
N GLY A 127 2.33 16.66 -1.19
CA GLY A 127 3.27 15.54 -1.14
C GLY A 127 2.66 14.26 -1.68
N LEU A 128 3.50 13.25 -1.90
CA LEU A 128 3.11 11.94 -2.44
C LEU A 128 3.52 10.79 -1.53
N ILE A 129 2.66 9.77 -1.44
CA ILE A 129 3.02 8.44 -0.96
C ILE A 129 2.75 7.48 -2.10
N VAL A 130 3.76 6.70 -2.49
CA VAL A 130 3.68 5.80 -3.65
C VAL A 130 4.16 4.41 -3.27
N SER A 131 3.38 3.39 -3.66
CA SER A 131 3.85 2.00 -3.70
C SER A 131 4.19 1.68 -5.16
N PRO A 132 5.47 1.79 -5.60
CA PRO A 132 5.81 1.75 -7.02
C PRO A 132 5.57 0.37 -7.62
N ALA A 133 5.00 0.33 -8.82
CA ALA A 133 4.78 -0.91 -9.58
C ALA A 133 6.11 -1.61 -9.92
N LYS A 134 7.18 -0.81 -10.16
CA LYS A 134 8.53 -1.31 -10.43
C LYS A 134 9.56 -0.53 -9.60
N GLU A 135 10.45 -1.25 -8.90
CA GLU A 135 11.53 -0.61 -8.12
C GLU A 135 12.68 -0.06 -8.98
N ASN A 136 12.89 -0.64 -10.17
CA ASN A 136 14.02 -0.30 -11.05
C ASN A 136 13.68 0.71 -12.14
N ASP A 137 12.42 1.10 -12.30
CA ASP A 137 11.94 2.06 -13.28
C ASP A 137 11.10 3.12 -12.59
N VAL A 138 11.78 4.10 -12.00
CA VAL A 138 11.20 5.16 -11.15
C VAL A 138 11.52 6.57 -11.66
N GLU A 139 11.84 6.74 -12.95
CA GLU A 139 12.20 8.05 -13.51
C GLU A 139 11.09 9.10 -13.32
N HIS A 140 9.84 8.70 -13.45
CA HIS A 140 8.69 9.56 -13.19
C HIS A 140 8.59 10.03 -11.72
N LEU A 141 9.11 9.25 -10.77
CA LEU A 141 9.24 9.66 -9.37
C LEU A 141 10.41 10.61 -9.17
N HIS A 142 11.54 10.39 -9.88
CA HIS A 142 12.64 11.35 -9.89
C HIS A 142 12.19 12.72 -10.41
N GLU A 143 11.35 12.77 -11.45
CA GLU A 143 10.77 14.02 -11.96
C GLU A 143 9.94 14.74 -10.89
N ALA A 144 9.10 14.01 -10.14
CA ALA A 144 8.31 14.57 -9.05
C ALA A 144 9.22 15.15 -7.94
N VAL A 145 10.26 14.42 -7.53
CA VAL A 145 11.22 14.88 -6.51
C VAL A 145 12.02 16.09 -6.99
N ARG A 146 12.50 16.10 -8.25
CA ARG A 146 13.20 17.25 -8.84
C ARG A 146 12.33 18.50 -8.92
N SER A 147 11.02 18.36 -9.02
CA SER A 147 10.10 19.50 -8.93
C SER A 147 9.93 20.09 -7.52
N GLY A 148 10.59 19.48 -6.52
CA GLY A 148 10.54 19.89 -5.12
C GLY A 148 9.37 19.27 -4.33
N LEU A 149 8.67 18.28 -4.90
CA LEU A 149 7.55 17.64 -4.23
C LEU A 149 8.06 16.57 -3.23
N PRO A 150 7.73 16.68 -1.93
CA PRO A 150 8.00 15.66 -0.95
C PRO A 150 7.35 14.33 -1.32
N LEU A 151 8.14 13.23 -1.24
CA LEU A 151 7.71 11.89 -1.60
C LEU A 151 8.16 10.87 -0.56
N ALA A 152 7.29 9.92 -0.24
CA ALA A 152 7.61 8.74 0.55
C ALA A 152 7.22 7.47 -0.22
N LEU A 153 8.07 6.44 -0.18
CA LEU A 153 7.78 5.12 -0.73
C LEU A 153 7.19 4.21 0.35
N LEU A 154 6.19 3.43 -0.05
CA LEU A 154 5.47 2.49 0.80
C LEU A 154 5.61 1.05 0.28
N ASP A 155 5.93 0.09 1.17
CA ASP A 155 6.05 -1.35 0.89
C ASP A 155 7.20 -1.71 -0.05
N ARG A 156 7.45 -0.88 -1.04
CA ARG A 156 8.47 -1.09 -2.06
C ARG A 156 9.43 0.09 -2.06
N GLY A 157 10.71 -0.18 -2.12
CA GLY A 157 11.74 0.84 -2.17
C GLY A 157 12.24 1.07 -3.59
N SER A 158 13.27 1.90 -3.71
CA SER A 158 14.09 2.02 -4.90
C SER A 158 15.54 2.23 -4.47
N ASP A 159 16.47 1.64 -5.21
CA ASP A 159 17.90 1.82 -4.95
C ASP A 159 18.46 3.10 -5.61
N THR A 160 17.68 3.73 -6.48
CA THR A 160 18.07 4.92 -7.24
C THR A 160 17.41 6.20 -6.74
N LEU A 161 16.40 6.11 -5.89
CA LEU A 161 15.63 7.25 -5.39
C LEU A 161 15.86 7.44 -3.89
N ASP A 162 16.52 8.54 -3.52
CA ASP A 162 16.81 8.88 -2.14
C ASP A 162 15.67 9.69 -1.51
N VAL A 163 14.66 8.96 -0.99
CA VAL A 163 13.46 9.51 -0.35
C VAL A 163 13.08 8.68 0.88
N ASP A 164 12.20 9.22 1.73
CA ASP A 164 11.66 8.45 2.84
C ASP A 164 11.02 7.16 2.32
N THR A 165 11.41 6.03 2.91
CA THR A 165 10.98 4.70 2.46
C THR A 165 10.57 3.86 3.66
N VAL A 166 9.38 3.29 3.62
CA VAL A 166 8.85 2.40 4.67
C VAL A 166 8.53 1.04 4.06
N ILE A 167 9.24 0.01 4.51
CA ILE A 167 9.12 -1.36 4.02
C ILE A 167 8.98 -2.35 5.19
N ALA A 168 8.55 -3.57 4.89
CA ALA A 168 8.63 -4.68 5.84
C ALA A 168 9.94 -5.48 5.65
N ASP A 169 10.29 -6.29 6.66
CA ASP A 169 11.43 -7.21 6.64
C ASP A 169 11.12 -8.51 5.86
N ASP A 170 10.58 -8.36 4.64
CA ASP A 170 10.04 -9.41 3.78
C ASP A 170 10.98 -10.60 3.57
N ARG A 171 12.28 -10.32 3.35
CA ARG A 171 13.28 -11.37 3.16
C ARG A 171 13.41 -12.22 4.42
N HIS A 172 13.57 -11.59 5.57
CA HIS A 172 13.72 -12.30 6.85
C HIS A 172 12.48 -13.11 7.21
N ALA A 173 11.30 -12.57 6.95
CA ALA A 173 10.04 -13.28 7.17
C ALA A 173 9.93 -14.54 6.27
N ALA A 174 10.29 -14.43 4.99
CA ALA A 174 10.31 -15.56 4.08
C ALA A 174 11.37 -16.61 4.49
N GLU A 175 12.55 -16.17 4.92
CA GLU A 175 13.56 -17.07 5.47
C GLU A 175 13.03 -17.85 6.66
N ASN A 176 12.41 -17.18 7.62
CA ASN A 176 11.91 -17.81 8.85
C ASN A 176 10.80 -18.82 8.57
N ILE A 177 9.83 -18.47 7.73
CA ILE A 177 8.75 -19.42 7.42
C ILE A 177 9.23 -20.60 6.58
N THR A 178 10.21 -20.39 5.70
CA THR A 178 10.81 -21.47 4.91
C THR A 178 11.60 -22.44 5.79
N ARG A 179 12.45 -21.93 6.70
CA ARG A 179 13.18 -22.77 7.68
C ARG A 179 12.21 -23.60 8.53
N ARG A 180 11.09 -23.01 8.92
CA ARG A 180 10.07 -23.73 9.68
C ARG A 180 9.47 -24.89 8.87
N LEU A 181 9.07 -24.67 7.61
CA LEU A 181 8.54 -25.73 6.77
C LEU A 181 9.57 -26.85 6.54
N ILE A 182 10.83 -26.50 6.33
CA ILE A 182 11.93 -27.49 6.20
C ILE A 182 12.12 -28.26 7.51
N ALA A 183 12.05 -27.57 8.67
CA ALA A 183 12.15 -28.24 9.98
C ALA A 183 10.97 -29.20 10.26
N LEU A 184 9.81 -28.98 9.62
CA LEU A 184 8.68 -29.91 9.59
C LEU A 184 8.85 -31.03 8.56
N GLY A 185 10.00 -31.16 7.91
CA GLY A 185 10.33 -32.23 6.95
C GLY A 185 9.87 -31.98 5.52
N HIS A 186 9.34 -30.79 5.20
CA HIS A 186 8.95 -30.50 3.82
C HIS A 186 10.17 -30.31 2.92
N SER A 187 10.25 -31.09 1.84
CA SER A 187 11.26 -31.01 0.79
C SER A 187 10.70 -30.54 -0.57
N ARG A 188 9.38 -30.51 -0.72
CA ARG A 188 8.65 -29.99 -1.88
C ARG A 188 7.78 -28.85 -1.44
N ILE A 189 8.36 -27.64 -1.43
CA ILE A 189 7.71 -26.41 -0.99
C ILE A 189 7.53 -25.51 -2.21
N ALA A 190 6.29 -25.20 -2.58
CA ALA A 190 6.00 -24.26 -3.65
C ALA A 190 5.83 -22.83 -3.10
N TYR A 191 6.34 -21.86 -3.85
CA TYR A 191 6.09 -20.44 -3.63
C TYR A 191 5.24 -19.90 -4.77
N LEU A 192 4.09 -19.30 -4.48
CA LEU A 192 3.12 -18.84 -5.47
C LEU A 192 2.91 -17.33 -5.38
N THR A 193 3.03 -16.62 -6.52
CA THR A 193 2.92 -15.15 -6.57
C THR A 193 2.13 -14.63 -7.77
N ALA A 194 1.46 -13.47 -7.59
CA ALA A 194 0.81 -12.71 -8.65
C ALA A 194 1.79 -12.04 -9.62
N CYS A 195 3.06 -11.79 -9.19
CA CYS A 195 4.07 -11.28 -10.11
C CYS A 195 4.22 -12.22 -11.30
N ASP A 196 4.44 -11.64 -12.46
CA ASP A 196 4.54 -12.40 -13.69
C ASP A 196 5.84 -12.08 -14.45
N THR A 197 6.19 -12.95 -15.36
CA THR A 197 7.32 -12.81 -16.30
C THR A 197 6.80 -12.98 -17.74
N PRO A 198 7.49 -12.46 -18.76
CA PRO A 198 6.96 -12.44 -20.12
C PRO A 198 6.53 -13.80 -20.68
N ASP A 199 7.10 -14.90 -20.20
CA ASP A 199 6.77 -16.27 -20.62
C ASP A 199 6.14 -17.11 -19.50
N HIS A 200 5.64 -16.47 -18.43
CA HIS A 200 5.03 -17.12 -17.28
C HIS A 200 5.95 -18.14 -16.57
N ARG A 201 7.26 -17.95 -16.66
CA ARG A 201 8.26 -18.82 -16.04
C ARG A 201 9.21 -18.05 -15.16
N PHE A 202 9.36 -18.48 -13.93
CA PHE A 202 10.39 -17.97 -13.04
C PHE A 202 11.77 -18.53 -13.45
N ARG A 203 12.79 -17.65 -13.51
CA ARG A 203 14.20 -18.03 -13.70
C ARG A 203 15.07 -17.50 -12.59
N THR A 204 14.93 -16.22 -12.29
CA THR A 204 15.70 -15.58 -11.22
C THR A 204 14.84 -14.57 -10.48
N ALA A 205 15.19 -14.30 -9.22
CA ALA A 205 14.51 -13.28 -8.44
C ALA A 205 14.66 -11.87 -9.06
N LYS A 206 15.68 -11.64 -9.90
CA LYS A 206 15.89 -10.36 -10.59
C LYS A 206 14.82 -10.04 -11.64
N ASP A 207 14.13 -11.07 -12.15
CA ASP A 207 13.06 -10.92 -13.14
C ASP A 207 11.78 -10.37 -12.49
N ILE A 208 11.70 -10.39 -11.15
CA ILE A 208 10.56 -9.89 -10.39
C ILE A 208 10.72 -8.39 -10.13
N GLY A 209 9.86 -7.60 -10.76
CA GLY A 209 9.86 -6.13 -10.66
C GLY A 209 9.42 -5.59 -9.29
N THR A 210 8.55 -6.33 -8.60
CA THR A 210 8.01 -5.96 -7.28
C THR A 210 8.98 -6.34 -6.18
N GLY A 211 9.60 -5.36 -5.56
CA GLY A 211 10.70 -5.57 -4.63
C GLY A 211 10.36 -6.33 -3.35
N SER A 212 9.17 -6.12 -2.76
CA SER A 212 8.72 -6.89 -1.60
C SER A 212 8.64 -8.39 -1.94
N VAL A 213 8.03 -8.73 -3.07
CA VAL A 213 7.93 -10.13 -3.55
C VAL A 213 9.31 -10.68 -3.91
N ARG A 214 10.15 -9.92 -4.59
CA ARG A 214 11.53 -10.32 -4.91
C ARG A 214 12.30 -10.70 -3.65
N ARG A 215 12.26 -9.87 -2.62
CA ARG A 215 12.93 -10.14 -1.33
C ARG A 215 12.40 -11.40 -0.65
N ARG A 216 11.09 -11.68 -0.71
CA ARG A 216 10.50 -12.93 -0.20
C ARG A 216 11.01 -14.15 -0.96
N ILE A 217 11.03 -14.09 -2.29
CA ILE A 217 11.57 -15.18 -3.13
C ILE A 217 13.07 -15.41 -2.87
N GLU A 218 13.86 -14.34 -2.73
CA GLU A 218 15.28 -14.45 -2.37
C GLU A 218 15.48 -15.12 -1.01
N GLY A 219 14.65 -14.79 -0.01
CA GLY A 219 14.65 -15.42 1.30
C GLY A 219 14.30 -16.91 1.21
N PHE A 220 13.23 -17.25 0.50
CA PHE A 220 12.81 -18.63 0.23
C PHE A 220 13.92 -19.46 -0.42
N LEU A 221 14.42 -19.01 -1.58
CA LEU A 221 15.47 -19.72 -2.33
C LEU A 221 16.80 -19.79 -1.56
N GLY A 222 17.12 -18.74 -0.79
CA GLY A 222 18.31 -18.72 0.05
C GLY A 222 18.31 -19.86 1.07
N VAL A 223 17.24 -20.02 1.80
CA VAL A 223 17.07 -21.06 2.81
C VAL A 223 16.99 -22.45 2.18
N CYS A 224 16.29 -22.61 1.07
CA CYS A 224 16.27 -23.88 0.34
C CYS A 224 17.68 -24.32 -0.08
N ARG A 225 18.50 -23.38 -0.56
CA ARG A 225 19.90 -23.65 -0.94
C ARG A 225 20.76 -23.99 0.28
N GLU A 226 20.60 -23.27 1.39
CA GLU A 226 21.29 -23.59 2.67
C GLU A 226 20.96 -25.02 3.15
N ALA A 227 19.72 -25.47 2.91
CA ALA A 227 19.28 -26.84 3.25
C ALA A 227 19.67 -27.89 2.21
N GLY A 228 20.44 -27.55 1.18
CA GLY A 228 20.88 -28.49 0.13
C GLY A 228 19.77 -28.92 -0.84
N MET A 229 18.65 -28.21 -0.90
CA MET A 229 17.56 -28.49 -1.85
C MET A 229 17.99 -28.08 -3.27
N ILE A 230 17.75 -28.94 -4.26
CA ILE A 230 18.13 -28.72 -5.66
C ILE A 230 16.87 -28.47 -6.50
N GLY A 231 16.97 -27.60 -7.54
CA GLY A 231 15.86 -27.31 -8.46
C GLY A 231 14.73 -26.53 -7.81
N THR A 232 15.02 -25.75 -6.77
CA THR A 232 14.01 -24.99 -6.02
C THR A 232 13.42 -23.82 -6.80
N GLU A 233 14.10 -23.36 -7.84
CA GLU A 233 13.59 -22.38 -8.80
C GLU A 233 12.33 -22.88 -9.53
N ASP A 234 12.25 -24.18 -9.82
CA ASP A 234 11.07 -24.80 -10.45
C ASP A 234 9.83 -24.80 -9.55
N TRP A 235 10.01 -24.57 -8.24
CA TRP A 235 8.94 -24.48 -7.26
C TRP A 235 8.43 -23.05 -7.07
N VAL A 236 8.99 -22.07 -7.76
CA VAL A 236 8.47 -20.68 -7.76
C VAL A 236 7.52 -20.52 -8.94
N HIS A 237 6.24 -20.39 -8.63
CA HIS A 237 5.17 -20.22 -9.61
C HIS A 237 4.75 -18.74 -9.68
N VAL A 238 4.84 -18.17 -10.88
CA VAL A 238 4.47 -16.79 -11.20
C VAL A 238 3.15 -16.73 -11.96
N GLY A 239 2.57 -15.56 -12.11
CA GLY A 239 1.37 -15.34 -12.92
C GLY A 239 0.04 -15.70 -12.25
N ALA A 240 0.01 -15.80 -10.91
CA ALA A 240 -1.24 -15.97 -10.13
C ALA A 240 -2.02 -14.65 -10.00
N ILE A 241 -2.28 -13.97 -11.13
CA ILE A 241 -2.80 -12.59 -11.20
C ILE A 241 -4.29 -12.53 -10.90
N THR A 242 -5.08 -13.48 -11.45
CA THR A 242 -6.53 -13.55 -11.24
C THR A 242 -6.89 -14.83 -10.47
N PRO A 243 -8.08 -14.90 -9.86
CA PRO A 243 -8.56 -16.13 -9.24
C PRO A 243 -8.50 -17.34 -10.18
N GLU A 244 -8.87 -17.18 -11.45
CA GLU A 244 -8.87 -18.25 -12.45
C GLU A 244 -7.46 -18.72 -12.77
N HIS A 245 -6.51 -17.81 -12.97
CA HIS A 245 -5.10 -18.14 -13.19
C HIS A 245 -4.53 -18.87 -11.97
N THR A 246 -4.78 -18.36 -10.77
CA THR A 246 -4.33 -18.98 -9.52
C THR A 246 -4.89 -20.39 -9.38
N GLN A 247 -6.19 -20.57 -9.58
CA GLN A 247 -6.83 -21.89 -9.49
C GLN A 247 -6.28 -22.88 -10.53
N ARG A 248 -6.00 -22.43 -11.75
CA ARG A 248 -5.38 -23.27 -12.78
C ARG A 248 -3.98 -23.72 -12.36
N ILE A 249 -3.11 -22.78 -11.98
CA ILE A 249 -1.74 -23.07 -11.54
C ILE A 249 -1.74 -24.05 -10.35
N VAL A 250 -2.57 -23.78 -9.34
CA VAL A 250 -2.66 -24.63 -8.15
C VAL A 250 -3.20 -26.02 -8.49
N THR A 251 -4.18 -26.12 -9.39
CA THR A 251 -4.74 -27.42 -9.81
C THR A 251 -3.69 -28.25 -10.54
N GLU A 252 -3.00 -27.67 -11.52
CA GLU A 252 -1.93 -28.32 -12.27
C GLU A 252 -0.79 -28.80 -11.34
N MET A 253 -0.40 -27.97 -10.41
CA MET A 253 0.65 -28.26 -9.43
C MET A 253 0.25 -29.40 -8.48
N LEU A 254 -0.95 -29.38 -7.92
CA LEU A 254 -1.42 -30.40 -6.97
C LEU A 254 -1.76 -31.73 -7.64
N GLN A 255 -2.03 -31.75 -8.96
CA GLN A 255 -2.28 -32.96 -9.75
C GLN A 255 -1.03 -33.47 -10.47
N SER A 256 0.13 -32.84 -10.29
CA SER A 256 1.39 -33.27 -10.88
C SER A 256 1.84 -34.62 -10.30
N ALA A 257 2.80 -35.27 -10.98
CA ALA A 257 3.37 -36.56 -10.52
C ALA A 257 4.11 -36.44 -9.16
N GLN A 258 4.59 -35.25 -8.84
CA GLN A 258 5.27 -34.94 -7.57
C GLN A 258 4.71 -33.63 -7.01
N PRO A 259 3.52 -33.64 -6.40
CA PRO A 259 2.91 -32.44 -5.87
C PRO A 259 3.71 -31.86 -4.70
N PRO A 260 3.66 -30.54 -4.47
CA PRO A 260 4.23 -29.93 -3.27
C PRO A 260 3.50 -30.45 -2.03
N THR A 261 4.24 -30.58 -0.95
CA THR A 261 3.68 -30.90 0.38
C THR A 261 3.40 -29.64 1.22
N ALA A 262 3.94 -28.49 0.78
CA ALA A 262 3.65 -27.18 1.37
C ALA A 262 3.59 -26.10 0.28
N ILE A 263 2.73 -25.11 0.49
CA ILE A 263 2.62 -23.91 -0.35
C ILE A 263 2.79 -22.66 0.53
N ILE A 264 3.63 -21.75 0.05
CA ILE A 264 3.72 -20.36 0.55
C ILE A 264 3.04 -19.46 -0.48
N ALA A 265 1.89 -18.90 -0.12
CA ALA A 265 1.19 -17.90 -0.93
C ALA A 265 1.73 -16.50 -0.63
N SER A 266 2.09 -15.73 -1.66
CA SER A 266 2.69 -14.40 -1.51
C SER A 266 1.73 -13.34 -0.95
N ASP A 267 0.45 -13.60 -0.96
CA ASP A 267 -0.60 -12.77 -0.37
C ASP A 267 -1.85 -13.57 0.01
N SER A 268 -2.79 -12.91 0.68
CA SER A 268 -4.00 -13.56 1.17
C SER A 268 -5.03 -13.88 0.08
N ILE A 269 -5.00 -13.19 -1.06
CA ILE A 269 -5.90 -13.48 -2.19
C ILE A 269 -5.50 -14.82 -2.81
N ILE A 270 -4.21 -14.99 -3.09
CA ILE A 270 -3.64 -16.25 -3.58
C ILE A 270 -3.89 -17.37 -2.59
N GLY A 271 -3.65 -17.12 -1.28
CA GLY A 271 -3.89 -18.09 -0.22
C GLY A 271 -5.34 -18.59 -0.19
N LEU A 272 -6.30 -17.69 -0.39
CA LEU A 272 -7.73 -18.04 -0.48
C LEU A 272 -8.02 -18.95 -1.68
N GLU A 273 -7.42 -18.67 -2.84
CA GLU A 273 -7.62 -19.52 -4.02
C GLU A 273 -6.98 -20.92 -3.85
N VAL A 274 -5.80 -21.00 -3.21
CA VAL A 274 -5.23 -22.30 -2.81
C VAL A 274 -6.21 -23.04 -1.89
N PHE A 275 -6.79 -22.34 -0.90
CA PHE A 275 -7.76 -22.91 0.03
C PHE A 275 -9.07 -23.36 -0.65
N LYS A 276 -9.51 -22.69 -1.73
CA LYS A 276 -10.67 -23.13 -2.54
C LYS A 276 -10.34 -24.36 -3.38
N VAL A 277 -9.16 -24.38 -4.01
CA VAL A 277 -8.76 -25.51 -4.88
C VAL A 277 -8.55 -26.80 -4.10
N HIS A 278 -7.87 -26.77 -2.93
CA HIS A 278 -7.68 -27.99 -2.14
C HIS A 278 -9.02 -28.65 -1.78
N ARG A 279 -10.03 -27.85 -1.38
CA ARG A 279 -11.37 -28.36 -1.09
C ARG A 279 -12.04 -28.97 -2.31
N ARG A 280 -11.90 -28.33 -3.49
CA ARG A 280 -12.48 -28.84 -4.74
C ARG A 280 -11.83 -30.16 -5.16
N LEU A 281 -10.54 -30.36 -4.88
CA LEU A 281 -9.81 -31.60 -5.18
C LEU A 281 -10.01 -32.68 -4.10
N GLY A 282 -10.76 -32.41 -3.02
CA GLY A 282 -10.95 -33.35 -1.92
C GLY A 282 -9.70 -33.58 -1.06
N LEU A 283 -8.71 -32.68 -1.14
CA LEU A 283 -7.51 -32.72 -0.33
C LEU A 283 -7.75 -32.10 1.05
N SER A 284 -6.95 -32.47 2.02
CA SER A 284 -7.02 -31.96 3.39
C SER A 284 -5.84 -31.07 3.74
N ILE A 285 -6.13 -29.89 4.30
CA ILE A 285 -5.11 -29.07 4.97
C ILE A 285 -5.26 -29.34 6.48
N PRO A 286 -4.18 -29.66 7.21
CA PRO A 286 -2.78 -29.76 6.76
C PRO A 286 -2.38 -31.17 6.32
N ASP A 287 -3.28 -32.16 6.24
CA ASP A 287 -2.91 -33.57 6.10
C ASP A 287 -2.25 -33.93 4.76
N ASP A 288 -2.74 -33.38 3.65
CA ASP A 288 -2.19 -33.57 2.32
C ASP A 288 -1.33 -32.39 1.87
N LEU A 289 -1.60 -31.19 2.41
CA LEU A 289 -0.94 -29.94 2.03
C LEU A 289 -0.84 -29.00 3.22
N SER A 290 0.37 -28.60 3.59
CA SER A 290 0.61 -27.46 4.48
C SER A 290 0.45 -26.14 3.71
N LEU A 291 -0.27 -25.17 4.28
CA LEU A 291 -0.48 -23.86 3.67
C LEU A 291 -0.01 -22.74 4.60
N VAL A 292 0.78 -21.84 4.04
CA VAL A 292 1.15 -20.55 4.67
C VAL A 292 0.78 -19.42 3.72
N SER A 293 0.26 -18.33 4.26
CA SER A 293 -0.06 -17.13 3.48
C SER A 293 0.64 -15.90 4.06
N PHE A 294 1.17 -15.04 3.20
CA PHE A 294 1.46 -13.67 3.61
C PHE A 294 0.15 -12.90 3.75
N HIS A 295 0.14 -11.93 4.64
CA HIS A 295 -0.98 -11.13 5.08
C HIS A 295 -2.03 -11.91 5.90
N ASP A 296 -2.34 -11.40 7.09
CA ASP A 296 -3.34 -11.97 8.01
C ASP A 296 -4.72 -11.38 7.73
N ALA A 297 -5.35 -11.80 6.63
CA ALA A 297 -6.70 -11.40 6.29
C ALA A 297 -7.73 -12.13 7.16
N ASP A 298 -8.92 -11.55 7.37
CA ASP A 298 -9.96 -12.07 8.27
C ASP A 298 -10.29 -13.54 8.01
N TRP A 299 -10.37 -13.95 6.74
CA TRP A 299 -10.71 -15.31 6.36
C TRP A 299 -9.70 -16.34 6.88
N THR A 300 -8.43 -15.98 7.06
CA THR A 300 -7.37 -16.91 7.48
C THR A 300 -7.59 -17.45 8.90
N SER A 301 -8.29 -16.71 9.73
CA SER A 301 -8.55 -17.05 11.13
C SER A 301 -9.84 -17.87 11.33
N VAL A 302 -10.79 -17.77 10.38
CA VAL A 302 -12.13 -18.36 10.51
C VAL A 302 -12.32 -19.63 9.68
N THR A 303 -11.32 -20.00 8.87
CA THR A 303 -11.34 -21.27 8.12
C THR A 303 -11.09 -22.47 9.02
N THR A 304 -11.44 -23.67 8.51
CA THR A 304 -11.12 -24.93 9.16
C THR A 304 -10.27 -25.77 8.22
N PRO A 305 -8.98 -25.96 8.57
CA PRO A 305 -8.25 -25.34 9.70
C PRO A 305 -7.97 -23.85 9.50
N PRO A 306 -7.71 -23.07 10.56
CA PRO A 306 -7.23 -21.70 10.44
C PRO A 306 -5.80 -21.71 9.87
N VAL A 307 -5.51 -20.70 9.02
CA VAL A 307 -4.28 -20.66 8.22
C VAL A 307 -3.14 -19.95 8.95
N THR A 308 -1.98 -20.61 9.01
CA THR A 308 -0.71 -20.02 9.46
C THR A 308 -0.30 -18.89 8.50
N VAL A 309 0.04 -17.72 9.04
CA VAL A 309 0.33 -16.55 8.22
C VAL A 309 1.61 -15.83 8.63
N VAL A 310 2.19 -15.13 7.67
CA VAL A 310 3.14 -14.04 7.93
C VAL A 310 2.33 -12.76 8.01
N ARG A 311 2.08 -12.28 9.24
CA ARG A 311 1.37 -11.04 9.52
C ARG A 311 2.31 -9.86 9.29
N GLN A 312 1.95 -9.01 8.36
CA GLN A 312 2.63 -7.77 8.07
C GLN A 312 2.03 -6.64 8.92
N PRO A 313 2.80 -5.69 9.44
CA PRO A 313 2.30 -4.52 10.19
C PRO A 313 1.75 -3.46 9.23
N VAL A 314 0.74 -3.83 8.43
CA VAL A 314 0.28 -3.08 7.25
C VAL A 314 -0.25 -1.68 7.61
N TYR A 315 -1.06 -1.58 8.68
CA TYR A 315 -1.52 -0.29 9.17
C TYR A 315 -0.35 0.62 9.55
N ASP A 316 0.63 0.07 10.28
CA ASP A 316 1.80 0.82 10.73
C ASP A 316 2.73 1.21 9.58
N LEU A 317 2.82 0.40 8.50
CA LEU A 317 3.52 0.77 7.28
C LEU A 317 2.94 2.05 6.69
N GLY A 318 1.61 2.09 6.51
CA GLY A 318 0.91 3.27 5.99
C GLY A 318 1.01 4.48 6.93
N ALA A 319 0.76 4.28 8.21
CA ALA A 319 0.83 5.34 9.23
C ALA A 319 2.25 5.94 9.33
N THR A 320 3.28 5.09 9.27
CA THR A 320 4.69 5.54 9.29
C THR A 320 5.03 6.33 8.04
N ALA A 321 4.64 5.87 6.85
CA ALA A 321 4.88 6.60 5.60
C ALA A 321 4.23 7.99 5.63
N ALA A 322 2.99 8.09 6.10
CA ALA A 322 2.30 9.36 6.26
C ALA A 322 2.97 10.27 7.30
N LYS A 323 3.42 9.71 8.44
CA LYS A 323 4.14 10.47 9.46
C LYS A 323 5.43 11.07 8.91
N LEU A 324 6.25 10.26 8.22
CA LEU A 324 7.49 10.72 7.62
C LEU A 324 7.25 11.84 6.61
N LEU A 325 6.21 11.69 5.76
CA LEU A 325 5.84 12.72 4.78
C LEU A 325 5.37 14.00 5.45
N VAL A 326 4.51 13.93 6.48
CA VAL A 326 4.02 15.09 7.22
C VAL A 326 5.15 15.85 7.92
N GLU A 327 6.08 15.14 8.57
CA GLU A 327 7.28 15.75 9.17
C GLU A 327 8.11 16.51 8.12
N ARG A 328 8.24 15.96 6.93
CA ARG A 328 8.94 16.64 5.82
C ARG A 328 8.17 17.86 5.32
N LEU A 329 6.85 17.77 5.18
CA LEU A 329 5.99 18.89 4.81
C LEU A 329 6.04 20.04 5.83
N ASN A 330 6.25 19.73 7.09
CA ASN A 330 6.42 20.71 8.17
C ASN A 330 7.84 21.27 8.28
N GLY A 331 8.80 20.75 7.50
CA GLY A 331 10.20 21.14 7.56
C GLY A 331 11.00 20.55 8.72
N GLU A 332 10.44 19.55 9.40
CA GLU A 332 11.05 18.89 10.57
C GLU A 332 12.12 17.87 10.19
N ALA A 333 12.07 17.33 8.97
CA ALA A 333 13.03 16.34 8.46
C ALA A 333 13.61 16.78 7.11
N GLN A 334 14.93 16.71 6.97
CA GLN A 334 15.63 17.07 5.74
C GLN A 334 16.30 15.87 5.04
N THR A 335 16.82 14.90 5.81
CA THR A 335 17.46 13.70 5.26
C THR A 335 16.44 12.59 5.08
N PRO A 336 16.51 11.84 3.96
CA PRO A 336 15.70 10.64 3.76
C PRO A 336 15.95 9.56 4.80
N ARG A 337 14.90 8.84 5.15
CA ARG A 337 14.93 7.76 6.16
C ARG A 337 14.39 6.47 5.57
N LYS A 338 15.06 5.36 5.84
CA LYS A 338 14.55 4.02 5.53
C LYS A 338 14.11 3.34 6.81
N VAL A 339 12.81 3.11 6.95
CA VAL A 339 12.21 2.43 8.08
C VAL A 339 11.82 1.02 7.67
N VAL A 340 12.29 0.02 8.42
CA VAL A 340 11.97 -1.39 8.20
C VAL A 340 11.14 -1.88 9.37
N LEU A 341 9.89 -2.26 9.13
CA LEU A 341 9.00 -2.82 10.14
C LEU A 341 9.06 -4.34 10.11
N LYS A 342 8.91 -4.97 11.27
CA LYS A 342 9.03 -6.42 11.43
C LYS A 342 7.70 -7.12 11.11
N ASN A 343 7.79 -8.18 10.33
CA ASN A 343 6.72 -9.15 10.15
C ASN A 343 6.68 -10.13 11.33
N GLU A 344 5.51 -10.71 11.59
CA GLU A 344 5.28 -11.70 12.63
C GLU A 344 4.74 -13.00 12.00
N ILE A 345 5.25 -14.16 12.42
CA ILE A 345 4.65 -15.45 12.05
C ILE A 345 3.57 -15.77 13.07
N VAL A 346 2.32 -15.86 12.62
CA VAL A 346 1.18 -16.31 13.42
C VAL A 346 0.90 -17.76 13.08
N GLU A 347 1.35 -18.62 13.98
CA GLU A 347 1.14 -20.06 13.82
C GLU A 347 -0.30 -20.44 14.11
N ARG A 348 -0.88 -21.22 13.18
CA ARG A 348 -2.22 -21.79 13.29
C ARG A 348 -2.18 -23.27 12.89
N ALA A 349 -3.31 -23.84 12.49
CA ALA A 349 -3.44 -25.29 12.28
C ALA A 349 -3.26 -25.75 10.81
N SER A 350 -2.82 -24.88 9.89
CA SER A 350 -2.67 -25.23 8.47
C SER A 350 -1.31 -25.81 8.08
N THR A 351 -0.42 -26.02 9.05
CA THR A 351 0.91 -26.60 8.83
C THR A 351 1.12 -27.78 9.77
N ARG A 352 1.80 -28.81 9.31
CA ARG A 352 2.17 -30.00 10.09
C ARG A 352 3.47 -30.60 9.56
N GLU A 353 3.96 -31.66 10.24
CA GLU A 353 5.05 -32.49 9.71
C GLU A 353 4.66 -33.12 8.36
N ALA A 354 5.61 -33.12 7.41
CA ALA A 354 5.44 -33.74 6.10
C ALA A 354 5.21 -35.25 6.23
N ARG A 355 4.22 -35.77 5.53
CA ARG A 355 4.08 -37.23 5.35
C ARG A 355 4.96 -37.65 4.16
N PHE A 356 5.81 -38.64 4.38
CA PHE A 356 6.69 -39.25 3.37
C PHE A 356 5.89 -40.20 2.48
#